data_d60a5a3542f3af50bc933a756584ec27
#
_entry.id   d60a5a3542f3af50bc933a756584ec27
#
_cell.length_a   1.000
_cell.length_b   1.000
_cell.length_c   1.000
_cell.angle_alpha   90.00
_cell.angle_beta   90.00
_cell.angle_gamma   90.00
#
_symmetry.space_group_name_H-M   'P 1'
#
loop_
_entity.id
_entity.type
_entity.pdbx_description
1 polymer ?
#
loop_
_entity_poly.entity_id
_entity_poly.type
_entity_poly.pdbx_seq_one_letter_code
_entity_poly.pdbx_strand_id
1 'polypeptide(L)'
;MYRPLVTLSGVLFAASLLTLGALTGCGHATPISSAASPTATPVVPSVTAEFAIPTSSAGITALTIGSNGSIWFTEGGADKIGQLETTGTVVDYPLPTANALPDDLVAAPDGNLWFTEFNGNKIGKINTSGTTIVEYALPTPGSEPEGITLGSDGALWFTEAGTSKIGRITTSGTITEYAIPTANADPTSIASGSDGALWFTEYNAAKIGRISTSGAINEYPVAAGSNPTSILSGADGALWFLEQGTNKIGRMLTNGTGLTETTLGVATASTPTIGAIAEGADSNFYFTDIAGNKIGQYLSNGGGLSEYSIPTANSSPLAIAIGPDRRMYFSETSGNKIGQLSYF
;
A
#
# COMPACT_ATOMS: atom_id res chain seq x y z
N MET A 1 -35.87 -32.41 28.48
CA MET A 1 -36.20 -31.91 29.82
C MET A 1 -35.49 -30.57 30.04
N TYR A 2 -36.35 -29.55 30.22
CA TYR A 2 -36.08 -28.20 30.77
C TYR A 2 -34.96 -27.32 30.15
N ARG A 3 -35.42 -26.35 29.35
CA ARG A 3 -34.81 -25.01 29.22
C ARG A 3 -35.15 -24.16 30.44
N PRO A 4 -34.39 -23.11 30.77
CA PRO A 4 -35.02 -21.86 31.15
C PRO A 4 -34.69 -20.71 30.22
N LEU A 5 -35.73 -19.93 29.95
CA LEU A 5 -35.72 -18.59 29.36
C LEU A 5 -34.97 -17.62 30.26
N VAL A 6 -34.21 -16.68 29.71
CA VAL A 6 -33.80 -15.44 30.39
C VAL A 6 -34.44 -14.28 29.67
N THR A 7 -35.22 -13.52 30.43
CA THR A 7 -36.03 -12.38 30.06
C THR A 7 -35.18 -11.13 29.81
N LEU A 8 -35.52 -10.38 28.73
CA LEU A 8 -35.06 -8.99 28.53
C LEU A 8 -35.69 -8.07 29.60
N SER A 9 -34.87 -7.30 30.28
CA SER A 9 -35.28 -6.15 31.09
C SER A 9 -35.04 -4.87 30.27
N GLY A 10 -36.14 -4.24 29.86
CA GLY A 10 -36.13 -2.91 29.24
C GLY A 10 -35.87 -1.82 30.30
N VAL A 11 -35.03 -0.85 29.96
CA VAL A 11 -34.85 0.37 30.71
C VAL A 11 -35.67 1.48 30.04
N LEU A 12 -36.74 1.90 30.73
CA LEU A 12 -37.53 3.10 30.38
C LEU A 12 -36.74 4.35 30.78
N PHE A 13 -36.48 5.26 29.86
CA PHE A 13 -36.09 6.63 30.21
C PHE A 13 -37.36 7.48 30.39
N ALA A 14 -37.55 7.97 31.61
CA ALA A 14 -38.61 8.90 31.96
C ALA A 14 -38.26 10.33 31.47
N ALA A 15 -39.09 10.90 30.64
CA ALA A 15 -39.06 12.32 30.28
C ALA A 15 -39.66 13.14 31.42
N SER A 16 -38.89 14.01 32.07
CA SER A 16 -39.38 14.99 33.02
C SER A 16 -39.78 16.28 32.28
N LEU A 17 -41.11 16.60 32.32
CA LEU A 17 -41.67 17.83 31.87
C LEU A 17 -41.34 18.93 32.90
N LEU A 18 -40.54 19.95 32.51
CA LEU A 18 -40.41 21.19 33.30
C LEU A 18 -41.41 22.22 32.80
N THR A 19 -42.26 22.66 33.71
CA THR A 19 -43.23 23.74 33.51
C THR A 19 -42.55 25.10 33.40
N LEU A 20 -42.95 25.85 32.39
CA LEU A 20 -42.47 27.18 32.07
C LEU A 20 -43.15 28.20 32.98
N GLY A 21 -42.42 28.83 33.89
CA GLY A 21 -42.84 30.00 34.60
C GLY A 21 -42.55 31.28 33.79
N ALA A 22 -43.58 32.02 33.45
CA ALA A 22 -43.46 33.30 32.78
C ALA A 22 -42.94 34.40 33.74
N LEU A 23 -41.78 34.97 33.42
CA LEU A 23 -41.28 36.22 33.99
C LEU A 23 -41.20 37.26 32.87
N THR A 24 -42.11 38.24 32.93
CA THR A 24 -42.07 39.44 32.10
C THR A 24 -40.99 40.39 32.65
N GLY A 25 -39.92 40.56 31.91
CA GLY A 25 -38.89 41.56 32.13
C GLY A 25 -38.41 42.13 30.80
N CYS A 26 -38.78 43.39 30.48
CA CYS A 26 -38.24 44.14 29.36
C CYS A 26 -36.76 44.40 29.58
N GLY A 27 -35.91 43.68 28.83
CA GLY A 27 -34.49 43.99 28.69
C GLY A 27 -34.13 43.88 27.21
N HIS A 28 -33.62 44.96 26.61
CA HIS A 28 -33.10 44.98 25.25
C HIS A 28 -31.91 43.98 25.16
N ALA A 29 -32.17 42.82 24.60
CA ALA A 29 -31.09 41.91 24.22
C ALA A 29 -30.52 42.39 22.87
N THR A 30 -29.29 42.87 22.88
CA THR A 30 -28.47 43.02 21.67
C THR A 30 -28.28 41.64 21.05
N PRO A 31 -28.49 41.43 19.73
CA PRO A 31 -28.22 40.16 19.10
C PRO A 31 -26.73 39.90 19.20
N ILE A 32 -26.39 38.81 19.89
CA ILE A 32 -25.02 38.24 19.83
C ILE A 32 -24.85 37.74 18.40
N SER A 33 -24.09 38.48 17.60
CA SER A 33 -23.61 38.01 16.32
C SER A 33 -22.88 36.69 16.56
N SER A 34 -23.47 35.57 16.17
CA SER A 34 -22.73 34.28 16.10
C SER A 34 -21.65 34.50 15.08
N ALA A 35 -20.40 34.64 15.55
CA ALA A 35 -19.24 34.57 14.66
C ALA A 35 -19.35 33.26 13.91
N ALA A 36 -19.51 33.33 12.59
CA ALA A 36 -19.46 32.18 11.74
C ALA A 36 -18.10 31.47 11.99
N SER A 37 -18.19 30.22 12.39
CA SER A 37 -16.97 29.37 12.46
C SER A 37 -16.23 29.53 11.13
N PRO A 38 -14.92 29.75 11.12
CA PRO A 38 -14.20 29.85 9.86
C PRO A 38 -14.45 28.55 9.09
N THR A 39 -15.10 28.61 7.96
CA THR A 39 -15.20 27.52 7.02
C THR A 39 -13.77 27.19 6.62
N ALA A 40 -13.28 26.02 7.04
CA ALA A 40 -11.99 25.54 6.60
C ALA A 40 -11.98 25.56 5.07
N THR A 41 -11.05 26.29 4.50
CA THR A 41 -10.85 26.29 3.04
C THR A 41 -10.54 24.86 2.65
N PRO A 42 -11.25 24.27 1.67
CA PRO A 42 -10.92 22.91 1.23
C PRO A 42 -9.47 22.87 0.78
N VAL A 43 -8.69 21.96 1.39
CA VAL A 43 -7.29 21.77 1.00
C VAL A 43 -7.29 21.14 -0.39
N VAL A 44 -6.69 21.83 -1.35
CA VAL A 44 -6.44 21.25 -2.67
C VAL A 44 -5.22 20.37 -2.55
N PRO A 45 -5.31 19.05 -2.84
CA PRO A 45 -4.16 18.18 -2.78
C PRO A 45 -3.02 18.69 -3.68
N SER A 46 -1.80 18.67 -3.16
CA SER A 46 -0.62 19.12 -3.90
C SER A 46 0.64 18.46 -3.36
N VAL A 47 1.66 18.35 -4.22
CA VAL A 47 3.01 17.96 -3.80
C VAL A 47 3.59 19.08 -2.97
N THR A 48 3.89 18.81 -1.70
CA THR A 48 4.30 19.80 -0.68
C THR A 48 5.78 19.78 -0.37
N ALA A 49 6.45 18.66 -0.65
CA ALA A 49 7.88 18.51 -0.47
C ALA A 49 8.47 17.48 -1.43
N GLU A 50 9.75 17.62 -1.74
CA GLU A 50 10.58 16.66 -2.45
C GLU A 50 11.92 16.53 -1.72
N PHE A 51 12.31 15.30 -1.36
CA PHE A 51 13.51 14.97 -0.61
C PHE A 51 14.53 14.31 -1.56
N ALA A 52 15.65 14.96 -1.80
CA ALA A 52 16.71 14.41 -2.65
C ALA A 52 17.39 13.22 -1.98
N ILE A 53 17.64 12.16 -2.75
CA ILE A 53 18.38 10.98 -2.30
C ILE A 53 19.88 11.22 -2.55
N PRO A 54 20.75 11.06 -1.54
CA PRO A 54 22.19 11.30 -1.68
C PRO A 54 22.86 10.34 -2.67
N THR A 55 22.42 9.09 -2.71
CA THR A 55 22.89 8.09 -3.67
C THR A 55 22.42 8.45 -5.08
N SER A 56 23.35 8.62 -6.02
CA SER A 56 23.00 8.86 -7.43
C SER A 56 22.39 7.62 -8.06
N SER A 57 21.33 7.82 -8.86
CA SER A 57 20.63 6.73 -9.55
C SER A 57 20.15 5.61 -8.58
N ALA A 58 19.60 6.03 -7.44
CA ALA A 58 19.14 5.10 -6.40
C ALA A 58 18.15 4.04 -6.91
N GLY A 59 17.33 4.38 -7.91
CA GLY A 59 16.38 3.41 -8.49
C GLY A 59 15.36 2.94 -7.45
N ILE A 60 14.60 3.86 -6.86
CA ILE A 60 13.65 3.57 -5.78
C ILE A 60 12.46 2.81 -6.34
N THR A 61 12.19 1.60 -5.84
CA THR A 61 11.10 0.71 -6.29
C THR A 61 9.99 0.56 -5.27
N ALA A 62 10.27 0.67 -3.96
CA ALA A 62 9.26 0.52 -2.91
C ALA A 62 9.49 1.46 -1.72
N LEU A 63 8.43 1.72 -0.96
CA LEU A 63 8.37 2.58 0.22
C LEU A 63 7.51 1.94 1.31
N THR A 64 7.94 2.01 2.58
CA THR A 64 7.13 1.58 3.73
C THR A 64 7.43 2.44 4.97
N ILE A 65 6.57 2.36 6.00
CA ILE A 65 6.82 2.97 7.31
C ILE A 65 7.52 1.95 8.21
N GLY A 66 8.69 2.31 8.75
CA GLY A 66 9.34 1.52 9.78
C GLY A 66 8.71 1.71 11.16
N SER A 67 8.97 0.78 12.08
CA SER A 67 8.49 0.86 13.47
C SER A 67 9.02 2.09 14.23
N ASN A 68 10.07 2.73 13.72
CA ASN A 68 10.64 3.99 14.22
C ASN A 68 9.94 5.25 13.67
N GLY A 69 8.90 5.10 12.85
CA GLY A 69 8.15 6.22 12.24
C GLY A 69 8.84 6.90 11.05
N SER A 70 9.98 6.38 10.58
CA SER A 70 10.65 6.86 9.36
C SER A 70 10.06 6.18 8.13
N ILE A 71 10.18 6.82 6.96
CA ILE A 71 9.94 6.20 5.67
C ILE A 71 11.20 5.43 5.28
N TRP A 72 11.04 4.15 4.99
CA TRP A 72 12.10 3.29 4.49
C TRP A 72 11.83 2.94 3.03
N PHE A 73 12.88 2.80 2.24
CA PHE A 73 12.76 2.58 0.81
C PHE A 73 13.91 1.71 0.26
N THR A 74 13.62 1.06 -0.84
CA THR A 74 14.64 0.31 -1.59
C THR A 74 15.41 1.24 -2.53
N GLU A 75 16.70 1.02 -2.67
CA GLU A 75 17.56 1.64 -3.66
C GLU A 75 18.12 0.56 -4.60
N GLY A 76 17.23 0.04 -5.48
CA GLY A 76 17.55 -1.09 -6.36
C GLY A 76 18.74 -0.83 -7.27
N GLY A 77 18.90 0.39 -7.75
CA GLY A 77 20.03 0.78 -8.60
C GLY A 77 21.38 0.89 -7.88
N ALA A 78 21.40 0.81 -6.55
CA ALA A 78 22.60 1.04 -5.73
C ALA A 78 22.86 -0.04 -4.68
N ASP A 79 22.08 -1.12 -4.64
CA ASP A 79 22.16 -2.19 -3.65
C ASP A 79 22.12 -1.67 -2.20
N LYS A 80 21.10 -0.82 -1.88
CA LYS A 80 20.94 -0.25 -0.54
C LYS A 80 19.49 -0.26 -0.09
N ILE A 81 19.33 -0.10 1.21
CA ILE A 81 18.06 0.33 1.83
C ILE A 81 18.26 1.75 2.32
N GLY A 82 17.36 2.64 1.94
CA GLY A 82 17.35 4.04 2.39
C GLY A 82 16.33 4.26 3.51
N GLN A 83 16.58 5.27 4.33
CA GLN A 83 15.71 5.77 5.37
C GLN A 83 15.56 7.29 5.24
N LEU A 84 14.34 7.77 5.07
CA LEU A 84 13.99 9.18 5.21
C LEU A 84 13.43 9.41 6.61
N GLU A 85 14.22 10.08 7.44
CA GLU A 85 13.83 10.44 8.80
C GLU A 85 12.74 11.54 8.81
N THR A 86 12.01 11.64 9.90
CA THR A 86 10.99 12.70 10.10
C THR A 86 11.56 14.12 10.05
N THR A 87 12.87 14.27 10.22
CA THR A 87 13.64 15.52 10.08
C THR A 87 13.87 15.93 8.63
N GLY A 88 13.62 15.02 7.67
CA GLY A 88 13.96 15.18 6.26
C GLY A 88 15.37 14.71 5.89
N THR A 89 16.12 14.13 6.84
CA THR A 89 17.45 13.56 6.59
C THR A 89 17.31 12.20 5.94
N VAL A 90 18.11 11.91 4.92
CA VAL A 90 18.20 10.60 4.29
C VAL A 90 19.48 9.90 4.75
N VAL A 91 19.34 8.63 5.13
CA VAL A 91 20.45 7.74 5.53
C VAL A 91 20.38 6.46 4.71
N ASP A 92 21.52 6.01 4.17
CA ASP A 92 21.61 4.85 3.30
C ASP A 92 22.37 3.71 3.99
N TYR A 93 21.89 2.48 3.80
CA TYR A 93 22.45 1.26 4.35
C TYR A 93 22.82 0.28 3.23
N PRO A 94 24.12 0.08 2.91
CA PRO A 94 24.54 -0.80 1.83
C PRO A 94 24.27 -2.27 2.18
N LEU A 95 23.81 -3.03 1.18
CA LEU A 95 23.56 -4.45 1.30
C LEU A 95 24.89 -5.24 1.20
N PRO A 96 25.01 -6.39 1.90
CA PRO A 96 26.16 -7.27 1.76
C PRO A 96 26.30 -7.90 0.37
N THR A 97 25.16 -8.19 -0.29
CA THR A 97 25.14 -8.78 -1.63
C THR A 97 25.28 -7.69 -2.70
N ALA A 98 26.28 -7.82 -3.55
CA ALA A 98 26.45 -6.97 -4.73
C ALA A 98 25.47 -7.39 -5.85
N ASN A 99 24.93 -6.43 -6.58
CA ASN A 99 23.88 -6.62 -7.58
C ASN A 99 22.64 -7.32 -7.00
N ALA A 100 22.30 -7.00 -5.75
CA ALA A 100 21.14 -7.55 -5.05
C ALA A 100 19.84 -7.12 -5.70
N LEU A 101 19.77 -5.88 -6.18
CA LEU A 101 18.56 -5.24 -6.70
C LEU A 101 17.40 -5.38 -5.69
N PRO A 102 17.46 -4.71 -4.50
CA PRO A 102 16.33 -4.73 -3.57
C PRO A 102 15.10 -4.13 -4.23
N ASP A 103 13.96 -4.85 -4.17
CA ASP A 103 12.76 -4.47 -4.92
C ASP A 103 11.63 -4.01 -4.01
N ASP A 104 11.13 -4.82 -3.09
CA ASP A 104 10.03 -4.46 -2.18
C ASP A 104 10.44 -4.62 -0.71
N LEU A 105 9.74 -3.92 0.20
CA LEU A 105 10.02 -3.98 1.63
C LEU A 105 8.78 -3.79 2.50
N VAL A 106 8.76 -4.45 3.65
CA VAL A 106 7.65 -4.40 4.62
C VAL A 106 8.16 -4.37 6.06
N ALA A 107 7.47 -3.65 6.93
CA ALA A 107 7.71 -3.70 8.36
C ALA A 107 7.08 -4.95 8.98
N ALA A 108 7.81 -5.65 9.86
CA ALA A 108 7.35 -6.88 10.52
C ALA A 108 7.19 -6.70 12.04
N PRO A 109 6.40 -7.59 12.71
CA PRO A 109 6.16 -7.52 14.15
C PRO A 109 7.41 -7.72 15.01
N ASP A 110 8.50 -8.27 14.44
CA ASP A 110 9.79 -8.41 15.10
C ASP A 110 10.57 -7.08 15.21
N GLY A 111 9.96 -5.97 14.75
CA GLY A 111 10.52 -4.62 14.76
C GLY A 111 11.52 -4.34 13.64
N ASN A 112 11.75 -5.30 12.74
CA ASN A 112 12.62 -5.16 11.59
C ASN A 112 11.84 -4.84 10.33
N LEU A 113 12.58 -4.43 9.30
CA LEU A 113 12.12 -4.36 7.93
C LEU A 113 12.63 -5.61 7.18
N TRP A 114 11.76 -6.20 6.39
CA TRP A 114 12.09 -7.32 5.53
C TRP A 114 11.95 -6.89 4.08
N PHE A 115 12.85 -7.32 3.22
CA PHE A 115 12.89 -6.90 1.82
C PHE A 115 13.30 -8.05 0.91
N THR A 116 12.89 -7.94 -0.34
CA THR A 116 13.26 -8.86 -1.41
C THR A 116 14.55 -8.37 -2.08
N GLU A 117 15.40 -9.30 -2.50
CA GLU A 117 16.58 -9.06 -3.33
C GLU A 117 16.40 -9.81 -4.65
N PHE A 118 15.85 -9.13 -5.64
CA PHE A 118 15.44 -9.70 -6.93
C PHE A 118 16.57 -10.49 -7.61
N ASN A 119 17.68 -9.83 -7.90
CA ASN A 119 18.84 -10.47 -8.49
C ASN A 119 19.67 -11.29 -7.48
N GLY A 120 19.62 -10.88 -6.20
CA GLY A 120 20.31 -11.58 -5.12
C GLY A 120 19.74 -12.98 -4.83
N ASN A 121 18.50 -13.26 -5.29
CA ASN A 121 17.75 -14.48 -4.99
C ASN A 121 17.65 -14.74 -3.49
N LYS A 122 17.34 -13.69 -2.71
CA LYS A 122 17.31 -13.70 -1.25
C LYS A 122 16.14 -12.90 -0.69
N ILE A 123 15.87 -13.13 0.58
CA ILE A 123 15.09 -12.23 1.44
C ILE A 123 16.05 -11.61 2.45
N GLY A 124 16.09 -10.28 2.50
CA GLY A 124 16.88 -9.54 3.45
C GLY A 124 16.05 -9.07 4.65
N LYS A 125 16.73 -8.81 5.76
CA LYS A 125 16.17 -8.22 6.97
C LYS A 125 17.12 -7.15 7.52
N ILE A 126 16.59 -5.96 7.83
CA ILE A 126 17.34 -4.86 8.46
C ILE A 126 16.59 -4.38 9.72
N ASN A 127 17.31 -4.14 10.81
CA ASN A 127 16.72 -3.51 11.98
C ASN A 127 16.53 -1.99 11.77
N THR A 128 15.57 -1.38 12.45
CA THR A 128 15.25 0.05 12.28
C THR A 128 16.31 1.02 12.82
N SER A 129 17.41 0.52 13.38
CA SER A 129 18.62 1.30 13.67
C SER A 129 19.67 1.23 12.54
N GLY A 130 19.42 0.43 11.48
CA GLY A 130 20.33 0.26 10.34
C GLY A 130 21.64 -0.48 10.64
N THR A 131 21.79 -1.05 11.84
CA THR A 131 23.07 -1.61 12.30
C THR A 131 23.26 -3.08 11.95
N THR A 132 22.18 -3.79 11.60
CA THR A 132 22.24 -5.23 11.33
C THR A 132 21.42 -5.56 10.10
N ILE A 133 22.06 -6.13 9.09
CA ILE A 133 21.44 -6.73 7.91
C ILE A 133 21.71 -8.21 7.92
N VAL A 134 20.67 -9.03 7.69
CA VAL A 134 20.76 -10.49 7.57
C VAL A 134 20.06 -10.88 6.28
N GLU A 135 20.67 -11.77 5.52
CA GLU A 135 20.16 -12.25 4.23
C GLU A 135 19.90 -13.76 4.29
N TYR A 136 18.80 -14.21 3.70
CA TYR A 136 18.35 -15.60 3.63
C TYR A 136 18.23 -16.01 2.16
N ALA A 137 19.10 -16.92 1.70
CA ALA A 137 19.06 -17.43 0.33
C ALA A 137 17.79 -18.27 0.08
N LEU A 138 17.14 -18.04 -1.06
CA LEU A 138 15.99 -18.83 -1.49
C LEU A 138 16.43 -20.23 -1.94
N PRO A 139 15.64 -21.27 -1.62
CA PRO A 139 15.96 -22.67 -1.99
C PRO A 139 16.02 -22.89 -3.50
N THR A 140 15.12 -22.22 -4.26
CA THR A 140 15.07 -22.32 -5.72
C THR A 140 15.94 -21.22 -6.35
N PRO A 141 16.93 -21.57 -7.19
CA PRO A 141 17.71 -20.57 -7.92
C PRO A 141 16.87 -19.84 -8.98
N GLY A 142 17.12 -18.54 -9.16
CA GLY A 142 16.42 -17.72 -10.15
C GLY A 142 14.96 -17.49 -9.79
N SER A 143 14.62 -17.45 -8.50
CA SER A 143 13.26 -17.17 -8.04
C SER A 143 12.82 -15.75 -8.35
N GLU A 144 13.75 -14.78 -8.45
CA GLU A 144 13.46 -13.38 -8.74
C GLU A 144 12.34 -12.85 -7.79
N PRO A 145 12.59 -12.80 -6.45
CA PRO A 145 11.59 -12.36 -5.51
C PRO A 145 11.26 -10.87 -5.70
N GLU A 146 9.96 -10.55 -5.85
CA GLU A 146 9.45 -9.17 -6.03
C GLU A 146 8.68 -8.71 -4.79
N GLY A 147 7.34 -8.79 -4.78
CA GLY A 147 6.49 -8.30 -3.71
C GLY A 147 6.66 -9.08 -2.40
N ILE A 148 6.58 -8.37 -1.26
CA ILE A 148 6.62 -8.97 0.07
C ILE A 148 5.58 -8.34 1.01
N THR A 149 4.90 -9.16 1.82
CA THR A 149 3.91 -8.69 2.79
C THR A 149 3.92 -9.53 4.06
N LEU A 150 3.34 -8.98 5.14
CA LEU A 150 3.13 -9.70 6.40
C LEU A 150 1.83 -10.51 6.33
N GLY A 151 1.91 -11.81 6.57
CA GLY A 151 0.74 -12.68 6.66
C GLY A 151 0.06 -12.65 8.03
N SER A 152 -1.21 -13.06 8.07
CA SER A 152 -2.00 -13.19 9.31
C SER A 152 -1.43 -14.23 10.28
N ASP A 153 -0.54 -15.11 9.81
CA ASP A 153 0.19 -16.11 10.59
C ASP A 153 1.50 -15.59 11.19
N GLY A 154 1.80 -14.29 11.02
CA GLY A 154 3.00 -13.62 11.51
C GLY A 154 4.28 -13.93 10.73
N ALA A 155 4.20 -14.67 9.61
CA ALA A 155 5.29 -14.88 8.67
C ALA A 155 5.25 -13.83 7.54
N LEU A 156 6.38 -13.65 6.86
CA LEU A 156 6.45 -12.85 5.64
C LEU A 156 6.13 -13.77 4.45
N TRP A 157 5.35 -13.25 3.50
CA TRP A 157 4.99 -13.93 2.27
C TRP A 157 5.44 -13.09 1.10
N PHE A 158 6.00 -13.72 0.08
CA PHE A 158 6.60 -13.02 -1.05
C PHE A 158 6.34 -13.77 -2.36
N THR A 159 6.35 -13.03 -3.44
CA THR A 159 6.24 -13.57 -4.80
C THR A 159 7.60 -14.01 -5.31
N GLU A 160 7.64 -15.06 -6.13
CA GLU A 160 8.82 -15.55 -6.84
C GLU A 160 8.51 -15.55 -8.35
N ALA A 161 8.71 -14.38 -8.98
CA ALA A 161 8.31 -14.10 -10.37
C ALA A 161 8.95 -15.07 -11.36
N GLY A 162 10.27 -15.29 -11.23
CA GLY A 162 11.04 -16.15 -12.13
C GLY A 162 10.68 -17.64 -12.10
N THR A 163 10.03 -18.11 -11.03
CA THR A 163 9.70 -19.53 -10.85
C THR A 163 8.22 -19.82 -10.67
N SER A 164 7.37 -18.79 -10.77
CA SER A 164 5.92 -18.90 -10.57
C SER A 164 5.55 -19.58 -9.25
N LYS A 165 6.10 -19.04 -8.14
CA LYS A 165 5.81 -19.52 -6.79
C LYS A 165 5.45 -18.40 -5.85
N ILE A 166 4.91 -18.79 -4.71
CA ILE A 166 4.77 -17.94 -3.52
C ILE A 166 5.70 -18.50 -2.45
N GLY A 167 6.59 -17.68 -1.94
CA GLY A 167 7.44 -18.00 -0.83
C GLY A 167 6.86 -17.53 0.51
N ARG A 168 7.20 -18.23 1.57
CA ARG A 168 6.89 -17.89 2.96
C ARG A 168 8.14 -18.00 3.80
N ILE A 169 8.48 -16.98 4.58
CA ILE A 169 9.59 -16.99 5.51
C ILE A 169 9.13 -16.60 6.91
N THR A 170 9.48 -17.40 7.90
CA THR A 170 9.25 -17.05 9.31
C THR A 170 10.24 -15.98 9.76
N THR A 171 9.92 -15.24 10.82
CA THR A 171 10.85 -14.25 11.42
C THR A 171 12.14 -14.89 11.96
N SER A 172 12.19 -16.23 12.09
CA SER A 172 13.40 -17.01 12.40
C SER A 172 14.21 -17.45 11.18
N GLY A 173 13.72 -17.17 9.93
CA GLY A 173 14.42 -17.47 8.68
C GLY A 173 14.08 -18.81 8.04
N THR A 174 13.04 -19.52 8.48
CA THR A 174 12.61 -20.78 7.82
C THR A 174 11.77 -20.44 6.59
N ILE A 175 12.23 -20.92 5.40
CA ILE A 175 11.59 -20.68 4.10
C ILE A 175 10.78 -21.90 3.66
N THR A 176 9.62 -21.66 3.07
CA THR A 176 8.76 -22.65 2.39
C THR A 176 8.26 -22.05 1.10
N GLU A 177 8.24 -22.81 0.01
CA GLU A 177 7.81 -22.38 -1.32
C GLU A 177 6.57 -23.17 -1.77
N TYR A 178 5.63 -22.49 -2.46
CA TYR A 178 4.37 -23.06 -2.96
C TYR A 178 4.24 -22.75 -4.45
N ALA A 179 4.14 -23.79 -5.29
CA ALA A 179 3.99 -23.61 -6.73
C ALA A 179 2.60 -23.06 -7.09
N ILE A 180 2.56 -22.02 -7.91
CA ILE A 180 1.32 -21.51 -8.51
C ILE A 180 0.87 -22.50 -9.58
N PRO A 181 -0.42 -22.87 -9.67
CA PRO A 181 -0.90 -23.83 -10.67
C PRO A 181 -0.67 -23.39 -12.12
N THR A 182 -0.79 -22.09 -12.39
CA THR A 182 -0.49 -21.53 -13.72
C THR A 182 1.01 -21.38 -13.94
N ALA A 183 1.53 -22.04 -14.97
CA ALA A 183 2.93 -21.89 -15.38
C ALA A 183 3.19 -20.50 -15.99
N ASN A 184 4.38 -19.94 -15.72
CA ASN A 184 4.77 -18.59 -16.18
C ASN A 184 3.76 -17.50 -15.75
N ALA A 185 3.22 -17.64 -14.54
CA ALA A 185 2.24 -16.71 -13.97
C ALA A 185 2.82 -15.31 -13.76
N ASP A 186 4.14 -15.23 -13.50
CA ASP A 186 4.84 -13.98 -13.21
C ASP A 186 4.17 -13.20 -12.06
N PRO A 187 4.18 -13.75 -10.82
CA PRO A 187 3.56 -13.08 -9.69
C PRO A 187 4.40 -11.88 -9.25
N THR A 188 3.82 -10.66 -9.27
CA THR A 188 4.57 -9.41 -9.02
C THR A 188 4.30 -8.80 -7.65
N SER A 189 3.06 -8.73 -7.21
CA SER A 189 2.68 -8.08 -5.95
C SER A 189 1.84 -9.00 -5.08
N ILE A 190 1.93 -8.82 -3.74
CA ILE A 190 1.21 -9.65 -2.76
C ILE A 190 0.72 -8.79 -1.60
N ALA A 191 -0.51 -9.04 -1.13
CA ALA A 191 -1.12 -8.35 0.00
C ALA A 191 -1.84 -9.32 0.94
N SER A 192 -1.96 -8.95 2.21
CA SER A 192 -2.77 -9.67 3.19
C SER A 192 -4.24 -9.27 3.03
N GLY A 193 -5.11 -10.22 2.76
CA GLY A 193 -6.55 -10.01 2.62
C GLY A 193 -7.28 -9.93 3.96
N SER A 194 -8.45 -9.29 3.98
CA SER A 194 -9.33 -9.23 5.15
C SER A 194 -9.87 -10.60 5.60
N ASP A 195 -9.76 -11.62 4.75
CA ASP A 195 -10.11 -13.01 5.02
C ASP A 195 -8.96 -13.82 5.68
N GLY A 196 -7.82 -13.17 5.96
CA GLY A 196 -6.63 -13.76 6.55
C GLY A 196 -5.77 -14.59 5.59
N ALA A 197 -6.12 -14.66 4.30
CA ALA A 197 -5.28 -15.23 3.25
C ALA A 197 -4.38 -14.16 2.62
N LEU A 198 -3.41 -14.59 1.82
CA LEU A 198 -2.61 -13.72 0.98
C LEU A 198 -3.21 -13.70 -0.42
N TRP A 199 -3.17 -12.52 -1.05
CA TRP A 199 -3.67 -12.30 -2.40
C TRP A 199 -2.55 -11.70 -3.25
N PHE A 200 -2.37 -12.21 -4.46
CA PHE A 200 -1.25 -11.82 -5.31
C PHE A 200 -1.70 -11.64 -6.77
N THR A 201 -0.97 -10.84 -7.47
CA THR A 201 -1.17 -10.60 -8.91
C THR A 201 -0.39 -11.62 -9.71
N GLU A 202 -0.98 -12.11 -10.81
CA GLU A 202 -0.34 -12.96 -11.81
C GLU A 202 -0.28 -12.19 -13.13
N TYR A 203 0.79 -11.44 -13.31
CA TYR A 203 0.94 -10.44 -14.38
C TYR A 203 0.73 -11.03 -15.78
N ASN A 204 1.45 -12.13 -16.10
CA ASN A 204 1.36 -12.76 -17.42
C ASN A 204 0.10 -13.61 -17.59
N ALA A 205 -0.46 -14.12 -16.50
CA ALA A 205 -1.63 -14.99 -16.54
C ALA A 205 -2.96 -14.23 -16.55
N ALA A 206 -2.94 -12.91 -16.35
CA ALA A 206 -4.13 -12.07 -16.15
C ALA A 206 -5.08 -12.65 -15.10
N LYS A 207 -4.55 -12.91 -13.88
CA LYS A 207 -5.30 -13.44 -12.75
C LYS A 207 -4.94 -12.74 -11.46
N ILE A 208 -5.83 -12.87 -10.48
CA ILE A 208 -5.55 -12.64 -9.08
C ILE A 208 -5.50 -13.99 -8.37
N GLY A 209 -4.36 -14.31 -7.77
CA GLY A 209 -4.18 -15.53 -6.99
C GLY A 209 -4.51 -15.31 -5.52
N ARG A 210 -4.96 -16.35 -4.83
CA ARG A 210 -5.20 -16.40 -3.40
C ARG A 210 -4.49 -17.61 -2.81
N ILE A 211 -3.69 -17.41 -1.77
CA ILE A 211 -3.06 -18.50 -1.01
C ILE A 211 -3.46 -18.42 0.46
N SER A 212 -3.95 -19.52 1.02
CA SER A 212 -4.17 -19.62 2.48
C SER A 212 -2.84 -19.74 3.21
N THR A 213 -2.81 -19.42 4.51
CA THR A 213 -1.62 -19.63 5.34
C THR A 213 -1.19 -21.09 5.49
N SER A 214 -2.03 -22.04 5.05
CA SER A 214 -1.70 -23.47 4.93
C SER A 214 -1.15 -23.88 3.55
N GLY A 215 -1.07 -22.94 2.58
CA GLY A 215 -0.50 -23.17 1.26
C GLY A 215 -1.50 -23.57 0.17
N ALA A 216 -2.81 -23.56 0.42
CA ALA A 216 -3.80 -23.85 -0.61
C ALA A 216 -4.01 -22.63 -1.53
N ILE A 217 -3.81 -22.82 -2.85
CA ILE A 217 -3.90 -21.75 -3.86
C ILE A 217 -5.20 -21.89 -4.66
N ASN A 218 -5.85 -20.74 -4.90
CA ASN A 218 -6.94 -20.54 -5.84
C ASN A 218 -6.62 -19.37 -6.76
N GLU A 219 -7.07 -19.42 -8.01
CA GLU A 219 -6.81 -18.40 -9.02
C GLU A 219 -8.13 -17.86 -9.58
N TYR A 220 -8.22 -16.55 -9.78
CA TYR A 220 -9.41 -15.83 -10.26
C TYR A 220 -9.04 -15.01 -11.49
N PRO A 221 -9.65 -15.30 -12.66
CA PRO A 221 -9.33 -14.58 -13.89
C PRO A 221 -9.83 -13.14 -13.83
N VAL A 222 -9.05 -12.23 -14.39
CA VAL A 222 -9.40 -10.84 -14.72
C VAL A 222 -9.42 -10.68 -16.25
N ALA A 223 -9.63 -9.47 -16.76
CA ALA A 223 -9.67 -9.27 -18.21
C ALA A 223 -8.35 -9.70 -18.89
N ALA A 224 -8.47 -10.40 -20.02
CA ALA A 224 -7.29 -10.84 -20.78
C ALA A 224 -6.42 -9.64 -21.19
N GLY A 225 -5.10 -9.75 -20.97
CA GLY A 225 -4.15 -8.67 -21.24
C GLY A 225 -4.21 -7.52 -20.23
N SER A 226 -4.85 -7.69 -19.09
CA SER A 226 -4.91 -6.67 -18.04
C SER A 226 -3.55 -6.45 -17.35
N ASN A 227 -2.69 -7.48 -17.31
CA ASN A 227 -1.39 -7.42 -16.64
C ASN A 227 -1.50 -6.80 -15.24
N PRO A 228 -2.16 -7.47 -14.26
CA PRO A 228 -2.32 -6.93 -12.92
C PRO A 228 -0.95 -6.81 -12.23
N THR A 229 -0.67 -5.66 -11.60
CA THR A 229 0.65 -5.36 -11.02
C THR A 229 0.59 -5.18 -9.52
N SER A 230 0.03 -4.09 -9.02
CA SER A 230 0.03 -3.73 -7.60
C SER A 230 -1.32 -4.08 -6.98
N ILE A 231 -1.32 -4.73 -5.80
CA ILE A 231 -2.53 -5.15 -5.09
C ILE A 231 -2.47 -4.73 -3.62
N LEU A 232 -3.62 -4.34 -3.06
CA LEU A 232 -3.78 -4.07 -1.63
C LEU A 232 -5.16 -4.52 -1.12
N SER A 233 -5.31 -4.63 0.19
CA SER A 233 -6.60 -4.79 0.86
C SER A 233 -7.10 -3.43 1.32
N GLY A 234 -8.23 -2.96 0.79
CA GLY A 234 -8.83 -1.69 1.16
C GLY A 234 -9.55 -1.76 2.52
N ALA A 235 -9.78 -0.61 3.14
CA ALA A 235 -10.52 -0.49 4.40
C ALA A 235 -11.98 -0.98 4.27
N ASP A 236 -12.52 -1.08 3.05
CA ASP A 236 -13.81 -1.69 2.72
C ASP A 236 -13.79 -3.22 2.77
N GLY A 237 -12.64 -3.84 3.07
CA GLY A 237 -12.42 -5.28 3.13
C GLY A 237 -12.31 -5.97 1.76
N ALA A 238 -12.36 -5.21 0.67
CA ALA A 238 -12.12 -5.73 -0.68
C ALA A 238 -10.65 -5.61 -1.08
N LEU A 239 -10.30 -6.33 -2.13
CA LEU A 239 -9.01 -6.20 -2.79
C LEU A 239 -9.10 -5.13 -3.87
N TRP A 240 -8.07 -4.30 -3.96
CA TRP A 240 -7.92 -3.30 -5.00
C TRP A 240 -6.58 -3.50 -5.70
N PHE A 241 -6.56 -3.44 -7.02
CA PHE A 241 -5.37 -3.70 -7.81
C PHE A 241 -5.34 -2.86 -9.08
N LEU A 242 -4.14 -2.65 -9.60
CA LEU A 242 -3.93 -1.95 -10.86
C LEU A 242 -3.78 -2.95 -12.00
N GLU A 243 -4.36 -2.63 -13.13
CA GLU A 243 -4.25 -3.37 -14.39
C GLU A 243 -3.46 -2.54 -15.41
N GLN A 244 -2.16 -2.77 -15.45
CA GLN A 244 -1.23 -1.97 -16.26
C GLN A 244 -1.50 -2.10 -17.77
N GLY A 245 -1.83 -3.30 -18.22
CA GLY A 245 -2.09 -3.56 -19.65
C GLY A 245 -3.37 -2.92 -20.18
N THR A 246 -4.35 -2.62 -19.33
CA THR A 246 -5.65 -2.03 -19.70
C THR A 246 -5.89 -0.65 -19.08
N ASN A 247 -4.95 -0.17 -18.27
CA ASN A 247 -5.02 1.14 -17.62
C ASN A 247 -6.25 1.30 -16.74
N LYS A 248 -6.51 0.29 -15.90
CA LYS A 248 -7.68 0.24 -15.01
C LYS A 248 -7.28 0.04 -13.56
N ILE A 249 -8.21 0.38 -12.68
CA ILE A 249 -8.25 -0.09 -11.30
C ILE A 249 -9.32 -1.18 -11.19
N GLY A 250 -8.93 -2.33 -10.66
CA GLY A 250 -9.80 -3.45 -10.35
C GLY A 250 -10.16 -3.50 -8.88
N ARG A 251 -11.38 -3.96 -8.58
CA ARG A 251 -11.84 -4.27 -7.22
C ARG A 251 -12.49 -5.65 -7.20
N MET A 252 -12.13 -6.48 -6.22
CA MET A 252 -12.66 -7.83 -6.03
C MET A 252 -12.90 -8.11 -4.54
N LEU A 253 -13.97 -8.83 -4.21
CA LEU A 253 -14.19 -9.28 -2.83
C LEU A 253 -13.26 -10.46 -2.48
N THR A 254 -12.91 -10.62 -1.20
CA THR A 254 -12.03 -11.71 -0.72
C THR A 254 -12.64 -13.13 -0.80
N ASN A 255 -13.83 -13.27 -1.37
CA ASN A 255 -14.38 -14.55 -1.77
C ASN A 255 -14.20 -14.84 -3.29
N GLY A 256 -13.49 -13.97 -4.02
CA GLY A 256 -13.25 -14.10 -5.46
C GLY A 256 -14.41 -13.67 -6.36
N THR A 257 -15.41 -12.98 -5.81
CA THR A 257 -16.57 -12.49 -6.58
C THR A 257 -16.61 -10.97 -6.61
N GLY A 258 -17.58 -10.39 -7.34
CA GLY A 258 -17.81 -8.94 -7.35
C GLY A 258 -16.67 -8.16 -8.03
N LEU A 259 -15.99 -8.77 -9.01
CA LEU A 259 -15.01 -8.07 -9.82
C LEU A 259 -15.65 -6.88 -10.53
N THR A 260 -15.09 -5.73 -10.33
CA THR A 260 -15.39 -4.49 -11.07
C THR A 260 -14.08 -3.87 -11.53
N GLU A 261 -14.06 -3.36 -12.76
CA GLU A 261 -12.90 -2.73 -13.37
C GLU A 261 -13.30 -1.34 -13.87
N THR A 262 -12.54 -0.31 -13.48
CA THR A 262 -12.80 1.07 -13.87
C THR A 262 -11.59 1.62 -14.61
N THR A 263 -11.80 2.17 -15.79
CA THR A 263 -10.73 2.80 -16.59
C THR A 263 -10.23 4.06 -15.86
N LEU A 264 -8.93 4.13 -15.64
CA LEU A 264 -8.25 5.32 -15.23
C LEU A 264 -8.03 6.18 -16.46
N GLY A 265 -8.50 7.42 -16.45
CA GLY A 265 -8.40 8.34 -17.60
C GLY A 265 -7.00 8.91 -17.83
N VAL A 266 -5.95 8.18 -17.43
CA VAL A 266 -4.55 8.60 -17.56
C VAL A 266 -4.06 8.55 -19.00
N ALA A 267 -3.05 9.33 -19.34
CA ALA A 267 -2.54 9.42 -20.70
C ALA A 267 -2.09 8.06 -21.25
N THR A 268 -2.67 7.62 -22.33
CA THR A 268 -2.33 6.37 -23.02
C THR A 268 -1.04 6.54 -23.84
N ALA A 269 0.09 6.67 -23.17
CA ALA A 269 1.38 6.50 -23.82
C ALA A 269 1.76 5.01 -23.79
N SER A 270 2.51 4.59 -24.77
CA SER A 270 2.72 3.19 -25.16
C SER A 270 3.61 2.37 -24.22
N THR A 271 3.48 2.41 -22.86
CA THR A 271 4.10 1.47 -21.91
C THR A 271 4.33 2.06 -20.52
N PRO A 272 4.63 1.25 -19.49
CA PRO A 272 3.69 1.13 -18.36
C PRO A 272 3.26 2.50 -17.88
N THR A 273 1.96 2.71 -17.81
CA THR A 273 1.40 4.02 -17.50
C THR A 273 1.19 4.22 -16.03
N ILE A 274 0.95 3.13 -15.28
CA ILE A 274 0.66 3.13 -13.84
C ILE A 274 1.60 2.18 -13.12
N GLY A 275 2.05 2.58 -11.92
CA GLY A 275 3.00 1.80 -11.11
C GLY A 275 2.35 1.13 -9.90
N ALA A 276 2.29 1.81 -8.76
CA ALA A 276 1.79 1.27 -7.50
C ALA A 276 0.52 2.00 -7.03
N ILE A 277 -0.23 1.35 -6.12
CA ILE A 277 -1.43 1.87 -5.47
C ILE A 277 -1.29 1.80 -3.95
N ALA A 278 -1.80 2.83 -3.26
CA ALA A 278 -1.91 2.86 -1.80
C ALA A 278 -3.24 3.51 -1.38
N GLU A 279 -3.77 3.11 -0.22
CA GLU A 279 -4.94 3.75 0.37
C GLU A 279 -4.50 4.90 1.27
N GLY A 280 -5.12 6.08 1.09
CA GLY A 280 -4.90 7.24 1.92
C GLY A 280 -5.69 7.20 3.22
N ALA A 281 -5.35 8.10 4.17
CA ALA A 281 -6.09 8.23 5.43
C ALA A 281 -7.54 8.74 5.25
N ASP A 282 -7.89 9.20 4.06
CA ASP A 282 -9.23 9.59 3.62
C ASP A 282 -10.00 8.43 2.99
N SER A 283 -9.45 7.22 3.02
CA SER A 283 -9.99 6.00 2.40
C SER A 283 -10.16 6.08 0.88
N ASN A 284 -9.48 7.01 0.22
CA ASN A 284 -9.37 7.03 -1.23
C ASN A 284 -8.08 6.34 -1.66
N PHE A 285 -8.02 5.94 -2.93
CA PHE A 285 -6.87 5.24 -3.49
C PHE A 285 -6.00 6.22 -4.28
N TYR A 286 -4.70 6.18 -3.98
CA TYR A 286 -3.70 6.97 -4.68
C TYR A 286 -2.80 6.05 -5.47
N PHE A 287 -2.47 6.44 -6.70
CA PHE A 287 -1.61 5.63 -7.57
C PHE A 287 -0.61 6.51 -8.32
N THR A 288 0.49 5.92 -8.72
CA THR A 288 1.49 6.59 -9.53
C THR A 288 1.13 6.50 -11.01
N ASP A 289 1.05 7.65 -11.69
CA ASP A 289 0.98 7.75 -13.16
C ASP A 289 2.37 8.05 -13.69
N ILE A 290 3.06 6.99 -14.12
CA ILE A 290 4.46 7.05 -14.57
C ILE A 290 4.57 7.90 -15.85
N ALA A 291 3.72 7.65 -16.82
CA ALA A 291 3.75 8.32 -18.11
C ALA A 291 3.27 9.78 -18.03
N GLY A 292 2.28 10.06 -17.19
CA GLY A 292 1.75 11.40 -16.96
C GLY A 292 2.60 12.25 -16.04
N ASN A 293 3.58 11.66 -15.32
CA ASN A 293 4.37 12.34 -14.29
C ASN A 293 3.49 12.94 -13.18
N LYS A 294 2.54 12.15 -12.68
CA LYS A 294 1.51 12.58 -11.73
C LYS A 294 1.26 11.54 -10.64
N ILE A 295 0.56 11.99 -9.59
CA ILE A 295 -0.13 11.11 -8.65
C ILE A 295 -1.62 11.18 -8.97
N GLY A 296 -2.24 10.04 -9.26
CA GLY A 296 -3.68 9.92 -9.42
C GLY A 296 -4.37 9.64 -8.09
N GLN A 297 -5.59 10.13 -7.93
CA GLN A 297 -6.49 9.81 -6.83
C GLN A 297 -7.79 9.25 -7.39
N TYR A 298 -8.15 8.06 -6.98
CA TYR A 298 -9.44 7.44 -7.28
C TYR A 298 -10.32 7.44 -6.04
N LEU A 299 -11.51 8.03 -6.13
CA LEU A 299 -12.45 8.06 -5.00
C LEU A 299 -13.05 6.67 -4.76
N SER A 300 -12.95 6.17 -3.53
CA SER A 300 -13.41 4.83 -3.15
C SER A 300 -14.91 4.58 -3.37
N ASN A 301 -15.70 5.65 -3.45
CA ASN A 301 -17.13 5.60 -3.77
C ASN A 301 -17.44 5.50 -5.29
N GLY A 302 -16.41 5.40 -6.14
CA GLY A 302 -16.55 5.41 -7.61
C GLY A 302 -16.81 6.79 -8.21
N GLY A 303 -16.71 7.86 -7.42
CA GLY A 303 -17.16 9.21 -7.78
C GLY A 303 -16.21 10.03 -8.64
N GLY A 304 -15.05 9.52 -9.03
CA GLY A 304 -14.16 10.24 -9.92
C GLY A 304 -12.68 10.00 -9.75
N LEU A 305 -11.94 10.56 -10.70
CA LEU A 305 -10.48 10.58 -10.76
C LEU A 305 -9.99 12.02 -10.67
N SER A 306 -8.95 12.25 -9.89
CA SER A 306 -8.18 13.50 -9.86
C SER A 306 -6.71 13.20 -10.07
N GLU A 307 -5.95 14.15 -10.61
CA GLU A 307 -4.53 14.00 -10.85
C GLU A 307 -3.75 15.21 -10.36
N TYR A 308 -2.59 14.98 -9.75
CA TYR A 308 -1.72 15.98 -9.16
C TYR A 308 -0.33 15.91 -9.80
N SER A 309 0.09 16.99 -10.45
CA SER A 309 1.37 17.05 -11.13
C SER A 309 2.54 17.03 -10.15
N ILE A 310 3.58 16.27 -10.49
CA ILE A 310 4.84 16.25 -9.77
C ILE A 310 5.71 17.39 -10.31
N PRO A 311 6.29 18.25 -9.44
CA PRO A 311 7.11 19.39 -9.88
C PRO A 311 8.36 18.99 -10.66
N THR A 312 9.04 17.91 -10.25
CA THR A 312 10.19 17.37 -10.99
C THR A 312 9.72 16.77 -12.31
N ALA A 313 10.18 17.32 -13.41
CA ALA A 313 9.82 16.83 -14.75
C ALA A 313 10.42 15.44 -15.01
N ASN A 314 9.67 14.56 -15.67
CA ASN A 314 10.07 13.20 -16.02
C ASN A 314 10.60 12.40 -14.81
N SER A 315 9.94 12.56 -13.66
CA SER A 315 10.40 11.95 -12.41
C SER A 315 10.21 10.43 -12.35
N SER A 316 9.36 9.86 -13.23
CA SER A 316 9.00 8.44 -13.28
C SER A 316 8.54 7.93 -11.89
N PRO A 317 7.40 8.38 -11.36
CA PRO A 317 6.91 7.91 -10.08
C PRO A 317 6.54 6.42 -10.17
N LEU A 318 7.06 5.59 -9.26
CA LEU A 318 6.85 4.13 -9.30
C LEU A 318 6.15 3.64 -8.03
N ALA A 319 6.72 3.87 -6.87
CA ALA A 319 6.18 3.45 -5.58
C ALA A 319 5.37 4.55 -4.91
N ILE A 320 4.39 4.17 -4.08
CA ILE A 320 3.61 5.09 -3.26
C ILE A 320 3.18 4.41 -1.95
N ALA A 321 3.26 5.14 -0.84
CA ALA A 321 2.84 4.66 0.47
C ALA A 321 2.29 5.81 1.33
N ILE A 322 1.43 5.48 2.29
CA ILE A 322 1.03 6.44 3.31
C ILE A 322 2.16 6.64 4.33
N GLY A 323 2.43 7.87 4.72
CA GLY A 323 3.43 8.22 5.72
C GLY A 323 2.89 8.29 7.15
N PRO A 324 3.77 8.44 8.16
CA PRO A 324 3.39 8.51 9.57
C PRO A 324 2.58 9.78 9.90
N ASP A 325 2.72 10.81 9.09
CA ASP A 325 1.98 12.07 9.15
C ASP A 325 0.67 12.05 8.33
N ARG A 326 0.27 10.87 7.84
CA ARG A 326 -0.92 10.60 7.03
C ARG A 326 -0.89 11.22 5.62
N ARG A 327 0.23 11.76 5.17
CA ARG A 327 0.46 12.18 3.78
C ARG A 327 0.89 10.99 2.92
N MET A 328 0.70 11.12 1.60
CA MET A 328 1.26 10.13 0.67
C MET A 328 2.71 10.48 0.36
N TYR A 329 3.57 9.47 0.39
CA TYR A 329 4.95 9.55 -0.06
C TYR A 329 5.10 8.69 -1.31
N PHE A 330 5.84 9.17 -2.29
CA PHE A 330 6.02 8.47 -3.56
C PHE A 330 7.47 8.59 -4.05
N SER A 331 7.91 7.60 -4.80
CA SER A 331 9.22 7.66 -5.42
C SER A 331 9.19 8.50 -6.70
N GLU A 332 10.26 9.22 -6.92
CA GLU A 332 10.61 9.87 -8.16
C GLU A 332 11.87 9.19 -8.70
N THR A 333 11.68 7.99 -9.28
CA THR A 333 12.77 7.06 -9.57
C THR A 333 13.81 7.66 -10.51
N SER A 334 13.38 8.33 -11.59
CA SER A 334 14.30 9.07 -12.47
C SER A 334 14.68 10.45 -11.92
N GLY A 335 13.85 11.04 -11.07
CA GLY A 335 14.11 12.30 -10.37
C GLY A 335 15.09 12.15 -9.20
N ASN A 336 15.35 10.91 -8.77
CA ASN A 336 16.19 10.56 -7.63
C ASN A 336 15.77 11.24 -6.33
N LYS A 337 14.44 11.23 -6.04
CA LYS A 337 13.82 11.87 -4.90
C LYS A 337 12.70 11.02 -4.30
N ILE A 338 12.28 11.39 -3.11
CA ILE A 338 10.98 11.02 -2.54
C ILE A 338 10.12 12.27 -2.50
N GLY A 339 8.95 12.22 -3.15
CA GLY A 339 7.95 13.28 -3.10
C GLY A 339 6.94 13.05 -1.98
N GLN A 340 6.33 14.14 -1.50
CA GLN A 340 5.26 14.11 -0.50
C GLN A 340 4.04 14.85 -1.03
N LEU A 341 2.87 14.19 -1.02
CA LEU A 341 1.59 14.76 -1.39
C LEU A 341 0.74 14.97 -0.14
N SER A 342 0.29 16.20 0.11
CA SER A 342 -0.75 16.52 1.09
C SER A 342 -2.12 16.55 0.42
N TYR A 343 -3.13 15.95 1.07
CA TYR A 343 -4.49 15.81 0.52
C TYR A 343 -5.58 16.10 1.56
N PHE A 344 -5.22 16.68 2.72
CA PHE A 344 -6.11 17.11 3.80
C PHE A 344 -5.63 18.42 4.45
#